data_5b7b502320a2fcf6a281a8ce1b3c33f1
#
_entry.id   5b7b502320a2fcf6a281a8ce1b3c33f1
#
_cell.length_a   1.000
_cell.length_b   1.000
_cell.length_c   1.000
_cell.angle_alpha   90.00
_cell.angle_beta   90.00
_cell.angle_gamma   90.00
#
_symmetry.space_group_name_H-M   'P 1'
#
loop_
_entity.id
_entity.type
_entity.pdbx_description
1 polymer ?
#
loop_
_entity_poly.entity_id
_entity_poly.type
_entity_poly.pdbx_seq_one_letter_code
_entity_poly.pdbx_strand_id
1 'polypeptide(L)'
;TFSEGGAEETKSAVENLLHLRIEKYAVLDYSNFQNYVDKIGGVDLYVEKGMDHQNREGETDIQIRQGYQDLDGENALGYVRYIDKKNGEIDRIQRQERFLKTMIYTMQNHWALYNWFFFHHSWTAEETNITNGEAASLAYTLSSYPEDSFKFSILPGETQTIGKVDTWVINPVEVQKT
;
A
#
# COMPACT_ATOMS: atom_id res chain seq x y z
N THR A 1 16.72 7.46 -1.08
CA THR A 1 15.37 7.03 -1.55
C THR A 1 15.46 5.65 -2.19
N PHE A 2 14.33 4.94 -2.36
CA PHE A 2 14.31 3.58 -2.94
C PHE A 2 15.00 3.52 -4.32
N SER A 3 14.82 4.54 -5.14
CA SER A 3 15.46 4.65 -6.48
C SER A 3 16.99 4.76 -6.45
N GLU A 4 17.59 5.10 -5.32
CA GLU A 4 19.04 5.32 -5.18
C GLU A 4 19.72 4.18 -4.46
N GLY A 5 19.11 3.64 -3.41
CA GLY A 5 19.72 2.63 -2.54
C GLY A 5 18.84 1.41 -2.25
N GLY A 6 17.70 1.27 -2.95
CA GLY A 6 16.84 0.08 -2.83
C GLY A 6 16.16 -0.08 -1.47
N ALA A 7 15.79 -1.31 -1.16
CA ALA A 7 15.03 -1.66 0.03
C ALA A 7 15.81 -1.40 1.34
N GLU A 8 17.09 -1.75 1.39
CA GLU A 8 17.90 -1.61 2.61
C GLU A 8 18.12 -0.14 3.00
N GLU A 9 18.39 0.74 2.03
CA GLU A 9 18.54 2.17 2.32
C GLU A 9 17.21 2.80 2.74
N THR A 10 16.11 2.44 2.07
CA THR A 10 14.77 2.88 2.44
C THR A 10 14.40 2.42 3.86
N LYS A 11 14.66 1.16 4.19
CA LYS A 11 14.50 0.62 5.54
C LYS A 11 15.29 1.42 6.57
N SER A 12 16.59 1.65 6.32
CA SER A 12 17.46 2.41 7.21
C SER A 12 16.97 3.84 7.41
N ALA A 13 16.48 4.49 6.36
CA ALA A 13 15.91 5.84 6.46
C ALA A 13 14.65 5.86 7.33
N VAL A 14 13.76 4.87 7.20
CA VAL A 14 12.54 4.74 8.02
C VAL A 14 12.91 4.42 9.48
N GLU A 15 13.85 3.52 9.73
CA GLU A 15 14.34 3.18 11.07
C GLU A 15 14.90 4.42 11.79
N ASN A 16 15.71 5.21 11.08
CA ASN A 16 16.27 6.46 11.62
C ASN A 16 15.20 7.51 11.91
N LEU A 17 14.19 7.61 11.04
CA LEU A 17 13.11 8.59 11.17
C LEU A 17 12.18 8.27 12.35
N LEU A 18 11.80 7.00 12.50
CA LEU A 18 10.83 6.54 13.49
C LEU A 18 11.47 6.06 14.78
N HIS A 19 12.80 5.96 14.83
CA HIS A 19 13.56 5.36 15.93
C HIS A 19 13.08 3.93 16.27
N LEU A 20 12.69 3.19 15.24
CA LEU A 20 12.23 1.81 15.33
C LEU A 20 13.21 0.90 14.61
N ARG A 21 13.23 -0.37 14.99
CA ARG A 21 13.95 -1.41 14.26
C ARG A 21 12.98 -2.17 13.35
N ILE A 22 13.30 -2.23 12.07
CA ILE A 22 12.55 -2.99 11.07
C ILE A 22 13.31 -4.28 10.77
N GLU A 23 12.78 -5.40 11.24
CA GLU A 23 13.41 -6.71 11.05
C GLU A 23 12.99 -7.37 9.73
N LYS A 24 11.80 -7.05 9.24
CA LYS A 24 11.21 -7.70 8.08
C LYS A 24 10.74 -6.67 7.06
N TYR A 25 10.98 -6.96 5.79
CA TYR A 25 10.51 -6.15 4.69
C TYR A 25 10.16 -7.01 3.47
N ALA A 26 9.35 -6.44 2.60
CA ALA A 26 9.07 -6.99 1.28
C ALA A 26 8.93 -5.87 0.25
N VAL A 27 9.50 -6.08 -0.90
CA VAL A 27 9.31 -5.26 -2.10
C VAL A 27 8.38 -6.02 -3.03
N LEU A 28 7.24 -5.46 -3.34
CA LEU A 28 6.29 -6.00 -4.30
C LEU A 28 6.38 -5.20 -5.60
N ASP A 29 6.60 -5.87 -6.71
CA ASP A 29 6.39 -5.27 -8.02
C ASP A 29 4.90 -5.16 -8.34
N TYR A 30 4.57 -4.50 -9.44
CA TYR A 30 3.19 -4.31 -9.86
C TYR A 30 2.46 -5.64 -10.13
N SER A 31 3.19 -6.61 -10.68
CA SER A 31 2.64 -7.94 -10.99
C SER A 31 2.33 -8.73 -9.71
N ASN A 32 3.22 -8.72 -8.73
CA ASN A 32 2.97 -9.33 -7.43
C ASN A 32 1.75 -8.69 -6.74
N PHE A 33 1.67 -7.35 -6.73
CA PHE A 33 0.54 -6.63 -6.15
C PHE A 33 -0.79 -7.03 -6.80
N GLN A 34 -0.87 -6.97 -8.14
CA GLN A 34 -2.07 -7.35 -8.90
C GLN A 34 -2.47 -8.80 -8.60
N ASN A 35 -1.51 -9.73 -8.68
CA ASN A 35 -1.77 -11.13 -8.41
C ASN A 35 -2.31 -11.39 -6.99
N TYR A 36 -1.83 -10.66 -5.98
CA TYR A 36 -2.36 -10.80 -4.62
C TYR A 36 -3.79 -10.29 -4.51
N VAL A 37 -4.09 -9.15 -5.11
CA VAL A 37 -5.46 -8.61 -5.11
C VAL A 37 -6.42 -9.57 -5.81
N ASP A 38 -6.05 -10.07 -6.99
CA ASP A 38 -6.89 -11.02 -7.74
C ASP A 38 -7.13 -12.31 -6.96
N LYS A 39 -6.09 -12.82 -6.31
CA LYS A 39 -6.16 -14.07 -5.55
C LYS A 39 -6.97 -13.98 -4.27
N ILE A 40 -7.05 -12.82 -3.62
CA ILE A 40 -7.95 -12.61 -2.48
C ILE A 40 -9.39 -12.33 -2.91
N GLY A 41 -9.67 -12.28 -4.22
CA GLY A 41 -11.00 -12.07 -4.78
C GLY A 41 -11.36 -10.63 -5.07
N GLY A 42 -10.37 -9.73 -5.18
CA GLY A 42 -10.59 -8.29 -5.36
C GLY A 42 -10.73 -7.53 -4.03
N VAL A 43 -10.90 -6.21 -4.14
CA VAL A 43 -11.12 -5.33 -2.99
C VAL A 43 -12.34 -4.45 -3.26
N ASP A 44 -13.42 -4.67 -2.50
CA ASP A 44 -14.66 -3.92 -2.63
C ASP A 44 -14.58 -2.60 -1.85
N LEU A 45 -14.55 -1.49 -2.56
CA LEU A 45 -14.45 -0.16 -1.96
C LEU A 45 -15.23 0.92 -2.71
N TYR A 46 -15.48 2.03 -2.03
CA TYR A 46 -16.08 3.21 -2.63
C TYR A 46 -15.01 4.13 -3.23
N VAL A 47 -15.05 4.31 -4.55
CA VAL A 47 -14.21 5.24 -5.29
C VAL A 47 -14.85 6.63 -5.25
N GLU A 48 -14.21 7.60 -4.62
CA GLU A 48 -14.81 8.93 -4.36
C GLU A 48 -15.00 9.76 -5.61
N LYS A 49 -14.16 9.58 -6.60
CA LYS A 49 -14.21 10.29 -7.88
C LYS A 49 -13.68 9.41 -9.00
N GLY A 50 -14.14 9.65 -10.21
CA GLY A 50 -13.57 9.00 -11.39
C GLY A 50 -12.07 9.32 -11.54
N MET A 51 -11.31 8.34 -12.00
CA MET A 51 -9.88 8.44 -12.21
C MET A 51 -9.59 8.07 -13.66
N ASP A 52 -9.08 9.04 -14.41
CA ASP A 52 -8.64 8.87 -15.78
C ASP A 52 -7.20 9.36 -15.91
N HIS A 53 -6.34 8.50 -16.39
CA HIS A 53 -4.95 8.84 -16.65
C HIS A 53 -4.51 8.25 -17.98
N GLN A 54 -3.66 9.00 -18.68
CA GLN A 54 -3.01 8.55 -19.91
C GLN A 54 -1.50 8.52 -19.66
N ASN A 55 -0.87 7.46 -20.12
CA ASN A 55 0.58 7.31 -20.10
C ASN A 55 1.26 8.32 -21.07
N ARG A 56 2.58 8.33 -21.10
CA ARG A 56 3.35 9.23 -21.96
C ARG A 56 3.12 9.00 -23.47
N GLU A 57 2.61 7.84 -23.84
CA GLU A 57 2.30 7.42 -25.20
C GLU A 57 0.87 7.82 -25.62
N GLY A 58 0.08 8.37 -24.66
CA GLY A 58 -1.29 8.80 -24.86
C GLY A 58 -2.33 7.68 -24.73
N GLU A 59 -1.91 6.50 -24.26
CA GLU A 59 -2.80 5.38 -23.98
C GLU A 59 -3.38 5.52 -22.56
N THR A 60 -4.66 5.19 -22.44
CA THR A 60 -5.33 5.17 -21.11
C THR A 60 -4.81 3.99 -20.30
N ASP A 61 -4.10 4.29 -19.23
CA ASP A 61 -3.53 3.28 -18.32
C ASP A 61 -4.27 3.21 -16.95
N ILE A 62 -5.14 4.18 -16.64
CA ILE A 62 -6.05 4.13 -15.49
C ILE A 62 -7.41 4.66 -15.93
N GLN A 63 -8.47 3.85 -15.77
CA GLN A 63 -9.85 4.26 -15.99
C GLN A 63 -10.76 3.63 -14.94
N ILE A 64 -11.03 4.34 -13.85
CA ILE A 64 -11.84 3.87 -12.75
C ILE A 64 -13.01 4.81 -12.54
N ARG A 65 -14.24 4.29 -12.48
CA ARG A 65 -15.44 5.08 -12.28
C ARG A 65 -15.65 5.43 -10.81
N GLN A 66 -16.38 6.49 -10.54
CA GLN A 66 -16.86 6.82 -9.19
C GLN A 66 -17.92 5.81 -8.72
N GLY A 67 -17.95 5.51 -7.43
CA GLY A 67 -18.96 4.66 -6.79
C GLY A 67 -18.39 3.41 -6.15
N TYR A 68 -19.27 2.54 -5.64
CA TYR A 68 -18.88 1.22 -5.11
C TYR A 68 -18.44 0.31 -6.24
N GLN A 69 -17.29 -0.28 -6.09
CA GLN A 69 -16.70 -1.18 -7.07
C GLN A 69 -15.86 -2.24 -6.37
N ASP A 70 -15.91 -3.44 -6.92
CA ASP A 70 -14.94 -4.50 -6.64
C ASP A 70 -13.75 -4.33 -7.58
N LEU A 71 -12.61 -3.92 -7.03
CA LEU A 71 -11.40 -3.67 -7.78
C LEU A 71 -10.57 -4.94 -7.87
N ASP A 72 -10.39 -5.44 -9.10
CA ASP A 72 -9.39 -6.45 -9.41
C ASP A 72 -7.96 -5.89 -9.30
N GLY A 73 -6.95 -6.72 -9.52
CA GLY A 73 -5.56 -6.33 -9.37
C GLY A 73 -5.15 -5.14 -10.24
N GLU A 74 -5.64 -5.07 -11.49
CA GLU A 74 -5.32 -3.98 -12.42
C GLU A 74 -5.93 -2.66 -11.94
N ASN A 75 -7.23 -2.65 -11.64
CA ASN A 75 -7.93 -1.47 -11.15
C ASN A 75 -7.45 -1.04 -9.76
N ALA A 76 -7.15 -1.98 -8.88
CA ALA A 76 -6.55 -1.70 -7.57
C ALA A 76 -5.17 -1.04 -7.69
N LEU A 77 -4.32 -1.53 -8.59
CA LEU A 77 -3.03 -0.90 -8.88
C LEU A 77 -3.20 0.51 -9.42
N GLY A 78 -4.13 0.72 -10.35
CA GLY A 78 -4.51 2.04 -10.84
C GLY A 78 -4.96 2.97 -9.71
N TYR A 79 -5.84 2.49 -8.84
CA TYR A 79 -6.39 3.23 -7.70
C TYR A 79 -5.31 3.72 -6.73
N VAL A 80 -4.37 2.88 -6.34
CA VAL A 80 -3.31 3.24 -5.37
C VAL A 80 -2.20 4.09 -5.99
N ARG A 81 -2.06 4.09 -7.33
CA ARG A 81 -1.05 4.86 -8.07
C ARG A 81 -1.53 6.21 -8.56
N TYR A 82 -2.83 6.37 -8.78
CA TYR A 82 -3.39 7.59 -9.37
C TYR A 82 -3.00 8.83 -8.58
N ILE A 83 -2.52 9.86 -9.27
CA ILE A 83 -2.20 11.18 -8.71
C ILE A 83 -3.12 12.21 -9.36
N ASP A 84 -3.96 12.83 -8.55
CA ASP A 84 -4.81 13.93 -9.00
C ASP A 84 -4.00 15.20 -9.19
N LYS A 85 -4.26 15.93 -10.27
CA LYS A 85 -3.58 17.20 -10.56
C LYS A 85 -3.87 18.29 -9.52
N LYS A 86 -4.98 18.19 -8.79
CA LYS A 86 -5.44 19.21 -7.86
C LYS A 86 -4.93 18.98 -6.43
N ASN A 87 -5.00 17.74 -5.95
CA ASN A 87 -4.73 17.39 -4.55
C ASN A 87 -3.44 16.56 -4.38
N GLY A 88 -2.86 16.10 -5.47
CA GLY A 88 -1.52 15.52 -5.53
C GLY A 88 -1.31 14.29 -4.65
N GLU A 89 -0.20 14.31 -3.94
CA GLU A 89 0.31 13.18 -3.14
C GLU A 89 -0.57 12.86 -1.92
N ILE A 90 -1.20 13.85 -1.29
CA ILE A 90 -2.03 13.63 -0.08
C ILE A 90 -3.22 12.73 -0.40
N ASP A 91 -3.93 12.99 -1.50
CA ASP A 91 -5.04 12.14 -1.93
C ASP A 91 -4.57 10.71 -2.24
N ARG A 92 -3.38 10.56 -2.82
CA ARG A 92 -2.79 9.25 -3.09
C ARG A 92 -2.53 8.49 -1.80
N ILE A 93 -1.90 9.12 -0.80
CA ILE A 93 -1.62 8.50 0.51
C ILE A 93 -2.92 8.08 1.20
N GLN A 94 -3.95 8.93 1.18
CA GLN A 94 -5.26 8.60 1.76
C GLN A 94 -5.95 7.43 1.05
N ARG A 95 -5.80 7.32 -0.28
CA ARG A 95 -6.30 6.16 -1.04
C ARG A 95 -5.54 4.89 -0.69
N GLN A 96 -4.22 4.96 -0.56
CA GLN A 96 -3.40 3.82 -0.13
C GLN A 96 -3.80 3.35 1.27
N GLU A 97 -4.02 4.26 2.21
CA GLU A 97 -4.51 3.94 3.54
C GLU A 97 -5.87 3.23 3.49
N ARG A 98 -6.83 3.80 2.73
CA ARG A 98 -8.16 3.21 2.58
C ARG A 98 -8.09 1.84 1.93
N PHE A 99 -7.30 1.70 0.89
CA PHE A 99 -7.09 0.42 0.21
C PHE A 99 -6.56 -0.65 1.18
N LEU A 100 -5.53 -0.33 1.96
CA LEU A 100 -4.96 -1.26 2.94
C LEU A 100 -5.98 -1.67 4.02
N LYS A 101 -6.78 -0.73 4.53
CA LYS A 101 -7.86 -1.03 5.48
C LYS A 101 -8.88 -1.99 4.87
N THR A 102 -9.34 -1.70 3.66
CA THR A 102 -10.34 -2.55 2.99
C THR A 102 -9.76 -3.92 2.64
N MET A 103 -8.50 -3.99 2.21
CA MET A 103 -7.81 -5.26 1.94
C MET A 103 -7.73 -6.13 3.20
N ILE A 104 -7.36 -5.57 4.36
CA ILE A 104 -7.35 -6.29 5.63
C ILE A 104 -8.76 -6.79 5.97
N TYR A 105 -9.79 -5.95 5.79
CA TYR A 105 -11.18 -6.34 6.00
C TYR A 105 -11.62 -7.47 5.06
N THR A 106 -11.26 -7.40 3.78
CA THR A 106 -11.51 -8.50 2.83
C THR A 106 -10.86 -9.80 3.29
N MET A 107 -9.61 -9.73 3.77
CA MET A 107 -8.94 -10.91 4.34
C MET A 107 -9.64 -11.44 5.60
N GLN A 108 -10.21 -10.58 6.44
CA GLN A 108 -10.96 -10.99 7.64
C GLN A 108 -12.28 -11.69 7.31
N ASN A 109 -12.88 -11.42 6.15
CA ASN A 109 -14.06 -12.14 5.66
C ASN A 109 -13.75 -13.57 5.23
N HIS A 110 -12.48 -13.89 5.01
CA HIS A 110 -12.02 -15.26 4.80
C HIS A 110 -11.61 -15.89 6.13
N TRP A 111 -11.76 -17.20 6.20
CA TRP A 111 -11.29 -17.92 7.37
C TRP A 111 -9.77 -17.75 7.54
N ALA A 112 -9.29 -17.40 8.74
CA ALA A 112 -7.89 -17.09 9.00
C ALA A 112 -6.92 -18.22 8.60
N LEU A 113 -7.34 -19.50 8.75
CA LEU A 113 -6.58 -20.65 8.26
C LEU A 113 -6.49 -20.69 6.73
N TYR A 114 -7.51 -20.22 6.01
CA TYR A 114 -7.45 -20.10 4.56
C TYR A 114 -6.37 -19.10 4.15
N ASN A 115 -6.35 -17.91 4.77
CA ASN A 115 -5.31 -16.91 4.53
C ASN A 115 -3.92 -17.44 4.86
N TRP A 116 -3.78 -18.19 5.97
CA TRP A 116 -2.53 -18.84 6.34
C TRP A 116 -2.05 -19.80 5.24
N PHE A 117 -2.90 -20.73 4.81
CA PHE A 117 -2.58 -21.69 3.74
C PHE A 117 -2.23 -20.98 2.44
N PHE A 118 -3.03 -19.97 2.09
CA PHE A 118 -2.82 -19.18 0.88
C PHE A 118 -1.45 -18.52 0.87
N PHE A 119 -1.10 -17.75 1.88
CA PHE A 119 0.19 -17.05 1.94
C PHE A 119 1.37 -18.01 2.10
N HIS A 120 1.20 -19.10 2.79
CA HIS A 120 2.24 -20.12 2.91
C HIS A 120 2.67 -20.72 1.55
N HIS A 121 1.73 -20.86 0.62
CA HIS A 121 1.99 -21.47 -0.69
C HIS A 121 2.18 -20.47 -1.82
N SER A 122 1.72 -19.24 -1.66
CA SER A 122 1.66 -18.24 -2.73
C SER A 122 2.51 -17.00 -2.47
N TRP A 123 3.23 -16.95 -1.33
CA TRP A 123 4.07 -15.80 -1.02
C TRP A 123 5.20 -15.67 -2.03
N THR A 124 5.25 -14.53 -2.71
CA THR A 124 6.31 -14.13 -3.62
C THR A 124 6.51 -12.62 -3.51
N ALA A 125 7.74 -12.14 -3.63
CA ALA A 125 8.08 -10.74 -3.68
C ALA A 125 9.31 -10.55 -4.55
N GLU A 126 9.50 -9.35 -5.10
CA GLU A 126 10.70 -9.03 -5.88
C GLU A 126 11.96 -9.13 -5.00
N GLU A 127 11.87 -8.59 -3.79
CA GLU A 127 12.91 -8.67 -2.78
C GLU A 127 12.28 -8.78 -1.39
N THR A 128 12.72 -9.74 -0.57
CA THR A 128 12.20 -9.90 0.79
C THR A 128 13.10 -10.77 1.66
N ASN A 129 13.08 -10.51 2.96
CA ASN A 129 13.62 -11.40 3.98
C ASN A 129 12.53 -12.13 4.77
N ILE A 130 11.28 -12.11 4.28
CA ILE A 130 10.12 -12.78 4.88
C ILE A 130 9.98 -14.17 4.25
N THR A 131 10.04 -15.20 5.06
CA THR A 131 9.77 -16.58 4.61
C THR A 131 8.27 -16.81 4.41
N ASN A 132 7.89 -17.85 3.65
CA ASN A 132 6.50 -18.22 3.44
C ASN A 132 5.75 -18.48 4.77
N GLY A 133 6.42 -19.10 5.74
CA GLY A 133 5.83 -19.34 7.06
C GLY A 133 5.56 -18.05 7.85
N GLU A 134 6.46 -17.07 7.75
CA GLU A 134 6.28 -15.76 8.39
C GLU A 134 5.19 -14.94 7.70
N ALA A 135 5.14 -14.95 6.37
CA ALA A 135 4.06 -14.31 5.62
C ALA A 135 2.68 -14.92 5.96
N ALA A 136 2.62 -16.25 6.05
CA ALA A 136 1.42 -16.96 6.47
C ALA A 136 1.00 -16.60 7.91
N SER A 137 1.96 -16.52 8.83
CA SER A 137 1.69 -16.13 10.23
C SER A 137 1.20 -14.69 10.33
N LEU A 138 1.77 -13.77 9.54
CA LEU A 138 1.31 -12.39 9.45
C LEU A 138 -0.12 -12.31 8.90
N ALA A 139 -0.41 -13.02 7.82
CA ALA A 139 -1.75 -13.07 7.22
C ALA A 139 -2.79 -13.63 8.20
N TYR A 140 -2.46 -14.69 8.94
CA TYR A 140 -3.30 -15.23 10.00
C TYR A 140 -3.57 -14.20 11.09
N THR A 141 -2.54 -13.50 11.53
CA THR A 141 -2.63 -12.46 12.57
C THR A 141 -3.53 -11.33 12.11
N LEU A 142 -3.30 -10.77 10.91
CA LEU A 142 -4.11 -9.68 10.35
C LEU A 142 -5.59 -10.08 10.20
N SER A 143 -5.86 -11.34 9.84
CA SER A 143 -7.22 -11.85 9.70
C SER A 143 -7.92 -12.16 11.03
N SER A 144 -7.17 -12.27 12.12
CA SER A 144 -7.69 -12.70 13.43
C SER A 144 -7.97 -11.53 14.37
N TYR A 145 -7.36 -10.37 14.12
CA TYR A 145 -7.56 -9.18 14.96
C TYR A 145 -8.79 -8.38 14.52
N PRO A 146 -9.55 -7.76 15.44
CA PRO A 146 -10.64 -6.85 15.10
C PRO A 146 -10.16 -5.67 14.24
N GLU A 147 -11.04 -5.14 13.39
CA GLU A 147 -10.74 -4.00 12.50
C GLU A 147 -10.23 -2.77 13.26
N ASP A 148 -10.80 -2.48 14.42
CA ASP A 148 -10.42 -1.35 15.29
C ASP A 148 -9.03 -1.49 15.93
N SER A 149 -8.40 -2.65 15.81
CA SER A 149 -7.01 -2.88 16.24
C SER A 149 -5.98 -2.21 15.29
N PHE A 150 -6.40 -1.88 14.07
CA PHE A 150 -5.50 -1.27 13.08
C PHE A 150 -5.66 0.24 13.08
N LYS A 151 -4.56 0.94 13.36
CA LYS A 151 -4.49 2.40 13.32
C LYS A 151 -3.55 2.83 12.21
N PHE A 152 -4.01 3.75 11.40
CA PHE A 152 -3.23 4.34 10.34
C PHE A 152 -3.07 5.83 10.62
N SER A 153 -1.91 6.36 10.33
CA SER A 153 -1.65 7.79 10.42
C SER A 153 -0.68 8.22 9.33
N ILE A 154 -0.89 9.44 8.82
CA ILE A 154 0.06 10.07 7.92
C ILE A 154 1.13 10.74 8.78
N LEU A 155 2.40 10.51 8.46
CA LEU A 155 3.49 11.19 9.16
C LEU A 155 3.35 12.71 9.01
N PRO A 156 3.39 13.48 10.12
CA PRO A 156 3.27 14.93 10.09
C PRO A 156 4.32 15.57 9.19
N GLY A 157 3.89 16.49 8.34
CA GLY A 157 4.76 17.16 7.40
C GLY A 157 4.00 18.13 6.51
N GLU A 158 4.67 18.68 5.54
CA GLU A 158 4.10 19.59 4.55
C GLU A 158 4.67 19.32 3.15
N THR A 159 3.88 19.63 2.13
CA THR A 159 4.37 19.56 0.76
C THR A 159 5.27 20.75 0.47
N GLN A 160 6.51 20.49 0.06
CA GLN A 160 7.45 21.51 -0.42
C GLN A 160 7.92 21.16 -1.82
N THR A 161 7.99 22.16 -2.69
CA THR A 161 8.56 22.00 -4.04
C THR A 161 10.07 22.14 -3.95
N ILE A 162 10.80 21.05 -4.11
CA ILE A 162 12.26 21.02 -4.14
C ILE A 162 12.71 20.87 -5.58
N GLY A 163 13.24 21.96 -6.16
CA GLY A 163 13.54 22.00 -7.60
C GLY A 163 12.27 22.02 -8.44
N LYS A 164 11.92 20.90 -9.08
CA LYS A 164 10.70 20.74 -9.89
C LYS A 164 9.82 19.58 -9.40
N VAL A 165 10.10 19.06 -8.21
CA VAL A 165 9.43 17.89 -7.65
C VAL A 165 8.77 18.30 -6.34
N ASP A 166 7.48 18.03 -6.22
CA ASP A 166 6.76 18.16 -4.95
C ASP A 166 7.14 17.00 -4.03
N THR A 167 7.63 17.37 -2.86
CA THR A 167 8.18 16.43 -1.88
C THR A 167 7.47 16.63 -0.54
N TRP A 168 7.09 15.54 0.10
CA TRP A 168 6.57 15.56 1.47
C TRP A 168 7.73 15.70 2.45
N VAL A 169 7.85 16.88 3.07
CA VAL A 169 8.88 17.16 4.07
C VAL A 169 8.31 16.87 5.45
N ILE A 170 8.86 15.87 6.10
CA ILE A 170 8.39 15.40 7.40
C ILE A 170 8.86 16.34 8.50
N ASN A 171 7.97 16.61 9.47
CA ASN A 171 8.30 17.34 10.69
C ASN A 171 8.80 16.35 11.76
N PRO A 172 10.11 16.23 12.01
CA PRO A 172 10.67 15.23 12.92
C PRO A 172 10.24 15.41 14.38
N VAL A 173 9.90 16.65 14.77
CA VAL A 173 9.44 16.95 16.14
C VAL A 173 8.03 16.46 16.38
N GLU A 174 7.18 16.53 15.37
CA GLU A 174 5.79 16.04 15.47
C GLU A 174 5.69 14.54 15.31
N VAL A 175 6.55 13.94 14.50
CA VAL A 175 6.63 12.46 14.35
C VAL A 175 6.91 11.78 15.71
N GLN A 176 7.72 12.38 16.56
CA GLN A 176 8.03 11.84 17.89
C GLN A 176 6.85 11.92 18.88
N LYS A 177 5.77 12.61 18.53
CA LYS A 177 4.56 12.74 19.38
C LYS A 177 3.43 11.79 18.94
N THR A 178 3.57 11.20 17.76
CA THR A 178 2.62 10.25 17.17
C THR A 178 2.92 8.83 17.63
#